data_cece237f83bdf031de4775f370f6d204
#
_entry.id   cece237f83bdf031de4775f370f6d204
#
_cell.length_a   1.000
_cell.length_b   1.000
_cell.length_c   1.000
_cell.angle_alpha   90.00
_cell.angle_beta   90.00
_cell.angle_gamma   90.00
#
_symmetry.space_group_name_H-M   'P 1'
#
loop_
_entity.id
_entity.type
_entity.pdbx_description
1 polymer ?
#
loop_
_entity_poly.entity_id
_entity_poly.type
_entity_poly.pdbx_seq_one_letter_code
_entity_poly.pdbx_strand_id
1 'polypeptide(L)'
;MKAMQVISLTLLCVMAASAQMLRFGKCPKLPVQANFDSSRYVGKWYEIMKLPTQFQKGECGTATYSPKSPGVIGVLNRELLKDGSINFIVGSAKVKHPSEPAKLEVSFTDIPSPPGPYWVLSSDYETHSLVYGCSDFGLFRLEFAWILSREPTMSEETLQSMQSILSAAGVNPEKMVATNQDETYCAPMNQ
;
A
#
# COMPACT_ATOMS: atom_id res chain seq x y z
N MET A 1 -22.58 -24.22 29.45
CA MET A 1 -21.36 -24.68 28.76
C MET A 1 -21.39 -24.44 27.26
N LYS A 2 -22.43 -24.84 26.51
CA LYS A 2 -22.50 -24.64 25.04
C LYS A 2 -22.50 -23.17 24.60
N ALA A 3 -23.17 -22.26 25.31
CA ALA A 3 -23.19 -20.81 24.97
C ALA A 3 -21.83 -20.14 25.16
N MET A 4 -21.09 -20.47 26.22
CA MET A 4 -19.75 -19.96 26.46
C MET A 4 -18.72 -20.45 25.40
N GLN A 5 -18.86 -21.70 24.93
CA GLN A 5 -18.01 -22.23 23.87
C GLN A 5 -18.27 -21.56 22.52
N VAL A 6 -19.54 -21.25 22.21
CA VAL A 6 -19.89 -20.54 20.96
C VAL A 6 -19.39 -19.11 20.98
N ILE A 7 -19.51 -18.39 22.12
CA ILE A 7 -19.00 -17.03 22.27
C ILE A 7 -17.48 -17.02 22.17
N SER A 8 -16.77 -17.99 22.77
CA SER A 8 -15.31 -18.10 22.68
C SER A 8 -14.85 -18.41 21.25
N LEU A 9 -15.57 -19.28 20.52
CA LEU A 9 -15.24 -19.61 19.12
C LEU A 9 -15.48 -18.42 18.18
N THR A 10 -16.58 -17.68 18.37
CA THR A 10 -16.87 -16.47 17.58
C THR A 10 -15.87 -15.36 17.86
N LEU A 11 -15.44 -15.16 19.11
CA LEU A 11 -14.38 -14.19 19.44
C LEU A 11 -13.04 -14.56 18.80
N LEU A 12 -12.67 -15.85 18.80
CA LEU A 12 -11.46 -16.32 18.11
C LEU A 12 -11.52 -16.12 16.59
N CYS A 13 -12.67 -16.36 15.96
CA CYS A 13 -12.84 -16.15 14.52
C CYS A 13 -12.75 -14.66 14.12
N VAL A 14 -13.31 -13.76 14.92
CA VAL A 14 -13.23 -12.32 14.69
C VAL A 14 -11.80 -11.80 14.85
N MET A 15 -11.05 -12.33 15.83
CA MET A 15 -9.64 -11.99 16.03
C MET A 15 -8.75 -12.52 14.90
N ALA A 16 -9.06 -13.70 14.33
CA ALA A 16 -8.32 -14.25 13.20
C ALA A 16 -8.50 -13.44 11.90
N ALA A 17 -9.69 -12.88 11.65
CA ALA A 17 -9.95 -12.03 10.48
C ALA A 17 -9.25 -10.66 10.58
N SER A 18 -9.04 -10.14 11.79
CA SER A 18 -8.31 -8.87 12.02
C SER A 18 -6.78 -9.05 12.05
N ALA A 19 -6.29 -10.29 12.15
CA ALA A 19 -4.86 -10.59 12.32
C ALA A 19 -4.04 -10.51 11.03
N GLN A 20 -4.66 -10.28 9.87
CA GLN A 20 -3.94 -10.32 8.58
C GLN A 20 -2.96 -9.16 8.40
N MET A 21 -3.12 -8.04 9.08
CA MET A 21 -2.25 -6.86 9.01
C MET A 21 -1.34 -6.68 10.22
N LEU A 22 -1.75 -7.20 11.39
CA LEU A 22 -0.93 -7.15 12.60
C LEU A 22 0.10 -8.27 12.61
N ARG A 23 1.36 -7.91 12.78
CA ARG A 23 2.48 -8.85 12.91
C ARG A 23 3.12 -8.72 14.28
N PHE A 24 3.56 -9.83 14.83
CA PHE A 24 4.37 -9.82 16.03
C PHE A 24 5.77 -9.24 15.73
N GLY A 25 6.29 -8.44 16.62
CA GLY A 25 7.61 -7.83 16.54
C GLY A 25 7.58 -6.38 16.06
N LYS A 26 8.77 -5.79 15.99
CA LYS A 26 9.00 -4.40 15.58
C LYS A 26 9.04 -4.23 14.07
N CYS A 27 8.80 -3.01 13.59
CA CYS A 27 9.02 -2.65 12.20
C CYS A 27 10.46 -2.91 11.78
N PRO A 28 10.69 -3.56 10.63
CA PRO A 28 12.04 -3.75 10.11
C PRO A 28 12.64 -2.41 9.69
N LYS A 29 13.96 -2.30 9.83
CA LYS A 29 14.72 -1.16 9.29
C LYS A 29 15.09 -1.49 7.85
N LEU A 30 14.36 -0.91 6.92
CA LEU A 30 14.54 -1.16 5.49
C LEU A 30 15.36 -0.06 4.83
N PRO A 31 16.25 -0.41 3.89
CA PRO A 31 16.82 0.56 2.98
C PRO A 31 15.67 1.13 2.11
N VAL A 32 15.74 2.42 1.83
CA VAL A 32 14.82 3.11 0.94
C VAL A 32 15.56 3.59 -0.30
N GLN A 33 14.80 3.95 -1.33
CA GLN A 33 15.34 4.48 -2.57
C GLN A 33 16.30 5.66 -2.30
N ALA A 34 17.55 5.49 -2.67
CA ALA A 34 18.53 6.55 -2.57
C ALA A 34 18.20 7.72 -3.53
N ASN A 35 18.44 8.94 -3.08
CA ASN A 35 18.25 10.16 -3.90
C ASN A 35 16.83 10.22 -4.52
N PHE A 36 15.82 9.84 -3.76
CA PHE A 36 14.44 9.84 -4.23
C PHE A 36 13.99 11.25 -4.62
N ASP A 37 13.52 11.36 -5.86
CA ASP A 37 12.99 12.60 -6.44
C ASP A 37 11.47 12.50 -6.58
N SER A 38 10.74 13.17 -5.70
CA SER A 38 9.28 13.20 -5.71
C SER A 38 8.70 13.86 -6.97
N SER A 39 9.46 14.73 -7.67
CA SER A 39 9.02 15.36 -8.92
C SER A 39 8.94 14.36 -10.08
N ARG A 40 9.77 13.32 -10.07
CA ARG A 40 9.73 12.23 -11.04
C ARG A 40 8.69 11.15 -10.67
N TYR A 41 8.28 11.12 -9.41
CA TYR A 41 7.35 10.11 -8.90
C TYR A 41 5.88 10.43 -9.22
N VAL A 42 5.58 11.67 -9.62
CA VAL A 42 4.23 12.13 -9.97
C VAL A 42 3.64 11.40 -11.17
N GLY A 43 2.32 11.53 -11.36
CA GLY A 43 1.56 10.83 -12.38
C GLY A 43 0.81 9.62 -11.84
N LYS A 44 0.27 8.82 -12.74
CA LYS A 44 -0.54 7.64 -12.43
C LYS A 44 0.33 6.42 -12.22
N TRP A 45 -0.05 5.62 -11.22
CA TRP A 45 0.48 4.30 -10.92
C TRP A 45 -0.68 3.31 -10.79
N TYR A 46 -0.52 2.13 -11.34
CA TYR A 46 -1.44 1.00 -11.18
C TYR A 46 -0.95 0.11 -10.04
N GLU A 47 -1.85 -0.31 -9.16
CA GLU A 47 -1.57 -1.29 -8.12
C GLU A 47 -1.56 -2.69 -8.72
N ILE A 48 -0.40 -3.35 -8.71
CA ILE A 48 -0.25 -4.71 -9.25
C ILE A 48 -0.47 -5.75 -8.15
N MET A 49 0.13 -5.51 -6.99
CA MET A 49 -0.05 -6.35 -5.80
C MET A 49 -0.05 -5.51 -4.54
N LYS A 50 -0.72 -5.99 -3.51
CA LYS A 50 -0.70 -5.39 -2.18
C LYS A 50 -0.71 -6.44 -1.07
N LEU A 51 -0.19 -6.11 0.10
CA LEU A 51 -0.61 -6.82 1.32
C LEU A 51 -2.09 -6.52 1.57
N PRO A 52 -2.91 -7.51 1.96
CA PRO A 52 -4.33 -7.30 2.23
C PRO A 52 -4.54 -6.18 3.24
N THR A 53 -5.49 -5.29 2.97
CA THR A 53 -5.87 -4.18 3.84
C THR A 53 -7.37 -4.19 4.11
N GLN A 54 -7.81 -3.57 5.21
CA GLN A 54 -9.25 -3.45 5.48
C GLN A 54 -9.89 -2.25 4.80
N PHE A 55 -9.09 -1.30 4.34
CA PHE A 55 -9.56 -0.05 3.73
C PHE A 55 -9.55 -0.08 2.19
N GLN A 56 -8.80 -1.00 1.56
CA GLN A 56 -8.84 -1.22 0.12
C GLN A 56 -9.54 -2.54 -0.16
N LYS A 57 -10.77 -2.49 -0.64
CA LYS A 57 -11.64 -3.66 -0.86
C LYS A 57 -11.98 -3.90 -2.33
N GLY A 58 -11.63 -2.93 -3.17
CA GLY A 58 -11.89 -2.96 -4.60
C GLY A 58 -10.72 -3.50 -5.41
N GLU A 59 -10.97 -3.58 -6.70
CA GLU A 59 -10.03 -3.92 -7.76
C GLU A 59 -9.68 -2.67 -8.58
N CYS A 60 -8.87 -2.81 -9.62
CA CYS A 60 -8.48 -1.69 -10.49
C CYS A 60 -7.81 -0.55 -9.72
N GLY A 61 -7.12 -0.87 -8.62
CA GLY A 61 -6.48 0.10 -7.75
C GLY A 61 -5.50 1.00 -8.51
N THR A 62 -5.63 2.31 -8.34
CA THR A 62 -4.71 3.30 -8.90
C THR A 62 -4.35 4.36 -7.88
N ALA A 63 -3.12 4.85 -7.95
CA ALA A 63 -2.66 6.03 -7.22
C ALA A 63 -2.19 7.09 -8.21
N THR A 64 -2.75 8.30 -8.11
CA THR A 64 -2.28 9.43 -8.91
C THR A 64 -1.62 10.45 -7.98
N TYR A 65 -0.36 10.72 -8.25
CA TYR A 65 0.41 11.72 -7.52
C TYR A 65 0.54 13.01 -8.34
N SER A 66 0.36 14.14 -7.68
CA SER A 66 0.43 15.46 -8.30
C SER A 66 1.35 16.40 -7.53
N PRO A 67 2.06 17.34 -8.18
CA PRO A 67 2.83 18.35 -7.47
C PRO A 67 1.91 19.19 -6.58
N LYS A 68 2.33 19.48 -5.34
CA LYS A 68 1.55 20.34 -4.42
C LYS A 68 2.39 21.50 -3.88
N SER A 69 3.55 21.18 -3.28
CA SER A 69 4.54 22.16 -2.82
C SER A 69 5.89 21.45 -2.65
N PRO A 70 7.01 22.14 -2.44
CA PRO A 70 8.30 21.49 -2.20
C PRO A 70 8.21 20.43 -1.10
N GLY A 71 8.60 19.19 -1.41
CA GLY A 71 8.54 18.03 -0.49
C GLY A 71 7.14 17.51 -0.16
N VAL A 72 6.10 17.99 -0.86
CA VAL A 72 4.71 17.53 -0.68
C VAL A 72 4.11 17.20 -2.04
N ILE A 73 3.57 16.00 -2.17
CA ILE A 73 2.80 15.55 -3.33
C ILE A 73 1.34 15.32 -2.94
N GLY A 74 0.42 15.72 -3.81
CA GLY A 74 -0.99 15.37 -3.70
C GLY A 74 -1.18 13.89 -4.01
N VAL A 75 -2.14 13.25 -3.37
CA VAL A 75 -2.47 11.83 -3.53
C VAL A 75 -3.93 11.69 -3.86
N LEU A 76 -4.24 10.96 -4.92
CA LEU A 76 -5.58 10.49 -5.25
C LEU A 76 -5.51 8.99 -5.47
N ASN A 77 -6.07 8.21 -4.55
CA ASN A 77 -6.22 6.76 -4.73
C ASN A 77 -7.65 6.47 -5.18
N ARG A 78 -7.80 5.54 -6.13
CA ARG A 78 -9.10 5.10 -6.66
C ARG A 78 -9.13 3.58 -6.73
N GLU A 79 -10.31 3.00 -6.54
CA GLU A 79 -10.58 1.57 -6.70
C GLU A 79 -11.99 1.35 -7.21
N LEU A 80 -12.23 0.24 -7.92
CA LEU A 80 -13.56 -0.20 -8.36
C LEU A 80 -14.11 -1.19 -7.34
N LEU A 81 -15.23 -0.85 -6.71
CA LEU A 81 -15.91 -1.72 -5.77
C LEU A 81 -16.74 -2.80 -6.48
N LYS A 82 -17.12 -3.85 -5.76
CA LYS A 82 -17.88 -4.98 -6.28
C LYS A 82 -19.28 -4.61 -6.80
N ASP A 83 -19.84 -3.51 -6.32
CA ASP A 83 -21.14 -2.97 -6.78
C ASP A 83 -21.02 -2.10 -8.03
N GLY A 84 -19.82 -1.97 -8.58
CA GLY A 84 -19.52 -1.15 -9.76
C GLY A 84 -19.28 0.33 -9.43
N SER A 85 -19.38 0.75 -8.20
CA SER A 85 -19.07 2.13 -7.80
C SER A 85 -17.56 2.35 -7.73
N ILE A 86 -17.13 3.60 -8.00
CA ILE A 86 -15.74 4.00 -7.85
C ILE A 86 -15.57 4.64 -6.48
N ASN A 87 -14.76 4.02 -5.65
CA ASN A 87 -14.30 4.59 -4.39
C ASN A 87 -13.01 5.39 -4.62
N PHE A 88 -12.88 6.53 -3.97
CA PHE A 88 -11.66 7.32 -4.03
C PHE A 88 -11.36 8.00 -2.69
N ILE A 89 -10.09 8.29 -2.47
CA ILE A 89 -9.63 9.05 -1.32
C ILE A 89 -8.55 10.04 -1.73
N VAL A 90 -8.64 11.25 -1.20
CA VAL A 90 -7.72 12.36 -1.47
C VAL A 90 -6.85 12.64 -0.26
N GLY A 91 -5.58 12.90 -0.50
CA GLY A 91 -4.64 13.19 0.55
C GLY A 91 -3.39 13.91 0.10
N SER A 92 -2.37 13.80 0.89
CA SER A 92 -1.04 14.29 0.56
C SER A 92 0.02 13.42 1.21
N ALA A 93 1.16 13.26 0.53
CA ALA A 93 2.34 12.63 1.08
C ALA A 93 3.44 13.71 1.22
N LYS A 94 4.06 13.76 2.40
CA LYS A 94 5.08 14.76 2.75
C LYS A 94 6.38 14.06 3.10
N VAL A 95 7.49 14.55 2.55
CA VAL A 95 8.82 14.11 2.96
C VAL A 95 9.02 14.43 4.44
N LYS A 96 9.33 13.41 5.23
CA LYS A 96 9.53 13.55 6.68
C LYS A 96 10.87 14.18 7.02
N HIS A 97 11.91 13.66 6.41
CA HIS A 97 13.29 14.13 6.63
C HIS A 97 13.98 14.35 5.29
N PRO A 98 14.55 15.53 5.04
CA PRO A 98 15.26 15.81 3.78
C PRO A 98 16.45 14.88 3.50
N SER A 99 17.06 14.31 4.54
CA SER A 99 18.15 13.33 4.41
C SER A 99 17.68 11.94 3.93
N GLU A 100 16.39 11.63 4.05
CA GLU A 100 15.77 10.38 3.59
C GLU A 100 14.48 10.69 2.80
N PRO A 101 14.59 11.31 1.61
CA PRO A 101 13.42 11.83 0.89
C PRO A 101 12.43 10.76 0.45
N ALA A 102 12.85 9.49 0.37
CA ALA A 102 11.97 8.35 0.10
C ALA A 102 11.11 7.91 1.28
N LYS A 103 11.34 8.47 2.48
CA LYS A 103 10.48 8.26 3.66
C LYS A 103 9.47 9.38 3.76
N LEU A 104 8.29 9.16 3.20
CA LEU A 104 7.17 10.08 3.27
C LEU A 104 6.19 9.66 4.37
N GLU A 105 5.36 10.60 4.79
CA GLU A 105 4.17 10.38 5.60
C GLU A 105 2.94 10.78 4.78
N VAL A 106 1.96 9.88 4.70
CA VAL A 106 0.71 10.11 3.98
C VAL A 106 -0.42 10.42 4.96
N SER A 107 -1.21 11.43 4.64
CA SER A 107 -2.44 11.78 5.35
C SER A 107 -3.58 11.98 4.36
N PHE A 108 -4.77 11.55 4.75
CA PHE A 108 -5.98 11.68 3.93
C PHE A 108 -6.94 12.69 4.54
N THR A 109 -7.61 13.46 3.68
CA THR A 109 -8.44 14.61 4.09
C THR A 109 -9.62 14.16 4.97
N ASP A 110 -10.25 13.04 4.61
CA ASP A 110 -11.50 12.59 5.23
C ASP A 110 -11.29 11.52 6.32
N ILE A 111 -10.03 11.18 6.61
CA ILE A 111 -9.71 10.22 7.67
C ILE A 111 -9.02 10.96 8.84
N PRO A 112 -9.69 11.09 9.99
CA PRO A 112 -9.10 11.70 11.18
C PRO A 112 -8.13 10.72 11.85
N SER A 113 -7.00 10.44 11.21
CA SER A 113 -5.95 9.57 11.73
C SER A 113 -4.60 10.27 11.63
N PRO A 114 -3.64 9.92 12.49
CA PRO A 114 -2.26 10.36 12.31
C PRO A 114 -1.72 9.97 10.94
N PRO A 115 -0.79 10.77 10.36
CA PRO A 115 -0.12 10.41 9.11
C PRO A 115 0.52 9.02 9.19
N GLY A 116 0.34 8.22 8.15
CA GLY A 116 0.92 6.89 8.03
C GLY A 116 2.25 6.90 7.26
N PRO A 117 3.19 6.00 7.59
CA PRO A 117 4.45 5.87 6.88
C PRO A 117 4.21 5.37 5.44
N TYR A 118 4.89 6.00 4.49
CA TYR A 118 4.91 5.67 3.07
C TYR A 118 6.35 5.74 2.57
N TRP A 119 7.01 4.59 2.52
CA TRP A 119 8.43 4.50 2.18
C TRP A 119 8.60 3.87 0.81
N VAL A 120 9.22 4.59 -0.10
CA VAL A 120 9.59 4.04 -1.41
C VAL A 120 10.88 3.25 -1.24
N LEU A 121 10.80 1.94 -1.33
CA LEU A 121 11.96 1.04 -1.17
C LEU A 121 12.76 0.97 -2.47
N SER A 122 12.08 0.96 -3.61
CA SER A 122 12.68 0.90 -4.94
C SER A 122 11.75 1.56 -5.96
N SER A 123 12.29 2.34 -6.87
CA SER A 123 11.57 2.84 -8.04
C SER A 123 12.55 3.29 -9.12
N ASP A 124 12.25 2.98 -10.37
CA ASP A 124 12.90 3.56 -11.54
C ASP A 124 12.15 4.81 -12.05
N TYR A 125 10.98 5.12 -11.44
CA TYR A 125 10.03 6.20 -11.79
C TYR A 125 9.24 5.97 -13.09
N GLU A 126 9.72 5.10 -13.99
CA GLU A 126 9.23 4.94 -15.36
C GLU A 126 8.43 3.67 -15.57
N THR A 127 8.71 2.60 -14.81
CA THR A 127 8.05 1.32 -14.97
C THR A 127 7.45 0.79 -13.66
N HIS A 128 8.17 0.86 -12.54
CA HIS A 128 7.75 0.22 -11.29
C HIS A 128 8.10 1.03 -10.03
N SER A 129 7.39 0.70 -8.96
CA SER A 129 7.69 1.17 -7.61
C SER A 129 7.29 0.13 -6.57
N LEU A 130 8.16 -0.08 -5.59
CA LEU A 130 7.89 -0.86 -4.40
C LEU A 130 7.73 0.07 -3.21
N VAL A 131 6.58 0.01 -2.57
CA VAL A 131 6.22 0.85 -1.43
C VAL A 131 5.98 0.00 -0.21
N TYR A 132 6.43 0.48 0.93
CA TYR A 132 6.23 -0.14 2.23
C TYR A 132 5.86 0.89 3.28
N GLY A 133 4.97 0.51 4.17
CA GLY A 133 4.61 1.29 5.35
C GLY A 133 4.56 0.41 6.59
N CYS A 134 5.09 0.89 7.70
CA CYS A 134 5.04 0.13 8.95
C CYS A 134 4.95 1.04 10.16
N SER A 135 4.05 0.71 11.08
CA SER A 135 3.87 1.39 12.36
C SER A 135 3.98 0.42 13.51
N ASP A 136 4.74 0.79 14.55
CA ASP A 136 4.94 -0.01 15.76
C ASP A 136 3.83 0.23 16.79
N PHE A 137 3.28 -0.88 17.32
CA PHE A 137 2.28 -0.90 18.39
C PHE A 137 2.74 -1.83 19.54
N GLY A 138 3.81 -1.47 20.20
CA GLY A 138 4.35 -2.25 21.31
C GLY A 138 4.97 -3.58 20.88
N LEU A 139 4.28 -4.70 21.12
CA LEU A 139 4.71 -6.04 20.71
C LEU A 139 4.32 -6.40 19.28
N PHE A 140 3.50 -5.58 18.64
CA PHE A 140 2.98 -5.80 17.30
C PHE A 140 3.37 -4.63 16.40
N ARG A 141 3.37 -4.90 15.10
CA ARG A 141 3.47 -3.89 14.05
C ARG A 141 2.29 -4.03 13.09
N LEU A 142 1.91 -2.91 12.50
CA LEU A 142 0.99 -2.85 11.37
C LEU A 142 1.81 -2.55 10.13
N GLU A 143 1.74 -3.43 9.14
CA GLU A 143 2.54 -3.30 7.92
C GLU A 143 1.68 -3.32 6.66
N PHE A 144 2.10 -2.55 5.69
CA PHE A 144 1.52 -2.42 4.36
C PHE A 144 2.61 -2.54 3.32
N ALA A 145 2.29 -3.10 2.17
CA ALA A 145 3.18 -3.09 1.01
C ALA A 145 2.36 -3.03 -0.28
N TRP A 146 2.88 -2.32 -1.27
CA TRP A 146 2.31 -2.21 -2.60
C TRP A 146 3.40 -2.35 -3.65
N ILE A 147 3.12 -3.12 -4.69
CA ILE A 147 3.89 -3.16 -5.92
C ILE A 147 3.08 -2.38 -6.95
N LEU A 148 3.67 -1.32 -7.45
CA LEU A 148 3.03 -0.39 -8.38
C LEU A 148 3.73 -0.44 -9.74
N SER A 149 2.95 -0.20 -10.80
CA SER A 149 3.44 -0.11 -12.18
C SER A 149 2.90 1.13 -12.88
N ARG A 150 3.64 1.63 -13.88
CA ARG A 150 3.12 2.66 -14.80
C ARG A 150 2.10 2.12 -15.79
N GLU A 151 2.13 0.81 -16.02
CA GLU A 151 1.19 0.10 -16.88
C GLU A 151 0.27 -0.82 -16.07
N PRO A 152 -0.89 -1.23 -16.60
CA PRO A 152 -1.79 -2.18 -15.93
C PRO A 152 -1.16 -3.56 -15.68
N THR A 153 -0.05 -3.85 -16.32
CA THR A 153 0.69 -5.11 -16.24
C THR A 153 2.13 -4.88 -15.79
N MET A 154 2.77 -5.95 -15.35
CA MET A 154 4.18 -5.95 -14.96
C MET A 154 4.82 -7.26 -15.42
N SER A 155 6.08 -7.23 -15.86
CA SER A 155 6.81 -8.46 -16.18
C SER A 155 7.03 -9.30 -14.92
N GLU A 156 7.03 -10.62 -15.10
CA GLU A 156 7.28 -11.56 -14.01
C GLU A 156 8.66 -11.34 -13.37
N GLU A 157 9.67 -11.01 -14.19
CA GLU A 157 11.03 -10.70 -13.71
C GLU A 157 11.04 -9.49 -12.78
N THR A 158 10.36 -8.39 -13.15
CA THR A 158 10.24 -7.20 -12.30
C THR A 158 9.48 -7.51 -11.02
N LEU A 159 8.38 -8.26 -11.12
CA LEU A 159 7.57 -8.65 -9.97
C LEU A 159 8.40 -9.47 -8.98
N GLN A 160 9.13 -10.49 -9.43
CA GLN A 160 9.99 -11.31 -8.59
C GLN A 160 11.12 -10.49 -7.95
N SER A 161 11.68 -9.52 -8.66
CA SER A 161 12.66 -8.60 -8.11
C SER A 161 12.11 -7.80 -6.95
N MET A 162 10.90 -7.22 -7.08
CA MET A 162 10.24 -6.48 -5.99
C MET A 162 9.91 -7.40 -4.79
N GLN A 163 9.43 -8.61 -5.06
CA GLN A 163 9.15 -9.59 -4.02
C GLN A 163 10.42 -10.03 -3.28
N SER A 164 11.55 -10.14 -3.98
CA SER A 164 12.84 -10.47 -3.38
C SER A 164 13.32 -9.39 -2.41
N ILE A 165 13.11 -8.10 -2.74
CA ILE A 165 13.41 -6.99 -1.84
C ILE A 165 12.58 -7.09 -0.55
N LEU A 166 11.28 -7.41 -0.66
CA LEU A 166 10.41 -7.62 0.50
C LEU A 166 10.86 -8.82 1.33
N SER A 167 11.20 -9.94 0.71
CA SER A 167 11.68 -11.14 1.39
C SER A 167 12.96 -10.85 2.17
N ALA A 168 13.92 -10.17 1.56
CA ALA A 168 15.18 -9.77 2.21
C ALA A 168 14.93 -8.83 3.41
N ALA A 169 13.82 -8.11 3.38
CA ALA A 169 13.35 -7.22 4.44
C ALA A 169 12.56 -7.94 5.55
N GLY A 170 12.37 -9.25 5.46
CA GLY A 170 11.56 -10.04 6.41
C GLY A 170 10.05 -9.84 6.26
N VAL A 171 9.62 -9.30 5.12
CA VAL A 171 8.20 -9.18 4.72
C VAL A 171 7.87 -10.35 3.80
N ASN A 172 6.85 -11.15 4.15
CA ASN A 172 6.50 -12.33 3.34
C ASN A 172 5.69 -11.91 2.10
N PRO A 173 6.26 -11.98 0.87
CA PRO A 173 5.56 -11.59 -0.35
C PRO A 173 4.45 -12.57 -0.75
N GLU A 174 4.47 -13.83 -0.29
CA GLU A 174 3.39 -14.81 -0.57
C GLU A 174 2.04 -14.38 0.03
N LYS A 175 2.05 -13.44 0.97
CA LYS A 175 0.84 -12.87 1.57
C LYS A 175 0.27 -11.72 0.76
N MET A 176 0.97 -11.25 -0.26
CA MET A 176 0.44 -10.24 -1.17
C MET A 176 -0.64 -10.86 -2.05
N VAL A 177 -1.64 -10.07 -2.36
CA VAL A 177 -2.71 -10.41 -3.30
C VAL A 177 -2.55 -9.57 -4.55
N ALA A 178 -2.77 -10.20 -5.69
CA ALA A 178 -2.81 -9.49 -6.97
C ALA A 178 -4.08 -8.64 -7.04
N THR A 179 -3.96 -7.46 -7.62
CA THR A 179 -5.09 -6.59 -7.95
C THR A 179 -5.47 -6.83 -9.41
N ASN A 180 -6.75 -7.06 -9.66
CA ASN A 180 -7.24 -7.18 -11.03
C ASN A 180 -7.10 -5.85 -11.76
N GLN A 181 -6.35 -5.83 -12.86
CA GLN A 181 -6.16 -4.68 -13.75
C GLN A 181 -6.59 -5.00 -15.19
N ASP A 182 -7.43 -6.06 -15.38
CA ASP A 182 -7.98 -6.38 -16.69
C ASP A 182 -8.70 -5.17 -17.30
N GLU A 183 -8.37 -4.84 -18.54
CA GLU A 183 -8.84 -3.62 -19.20
C GLU A 183 -10.37 -3.60 -19.33
N THR A 184 -10.99 -4.74 -19.63
CA THR A 184 -12.43 -4.85 -19.79
C THR A 184 -13.13 -4.70 -18.42
N TYR A 185 -12.60 -5.37 -17.41
CA TYR A 185 -13.13 -5.28 -16.04
C TYR A 185 -12.99 -3.86 -15.47
N CYS A 186 -11.85 -3.21 -15.72
CA CYS A 186 -11.52 -1.88 -15.21
C CYS A 186 -12.02 -0.72 -16.09
N ALA A 187 -12.74 -0.99 -17.18
CA ALA A 187 -13.27 0.04 -18.09
C ALA A 187 -14.05 1.15 -17.36
N PRO A 188 -14.84 0.90 -16.28
CA PRO A 188 -15.52 1.96 -15.54
C PRO A 188 -14.58 2.99 -14.91
N MET A 189 -13.32 2.64 -14.63
CA MET A 189 -12.33 3.55 -14.04
C MET A 189 -11.85 4.66 -14.98
N ASN A 190 -12.15 4.55 -16.28
CA ASN A 190 -11.73 5.50 -17.31
C ASN A 190 -12.74 6.62 -17.55
N GLN A 191 -13.83 6.65 -16.77
CA GLN A 191 -14.90 7.67 -16.84
C GLN A 191 -14.58 8.88 -15.96
#